data_6c4fe609b673f61f8a6d8d99fd8337db
#
_entry.id   6c4fe609b673f61f8a6d8d99fd8337db
#
_cell.length_a   1.000
_cell.length_b   1.000
_cell.length_c   1.000
_cell.angle_alpha   90.00
_cell.angle_beta   90.00
_cell.angle_gamma   90.00
#
_symmetry.space_group_name_H-M   'P 1'
#
loop_
_entity.id
_entity.type
_entity.pdbx_description
1 polymer ?
#
loop_
_entity_poly.entity_id
_entity_poly.type
_entity_poly.pdbx_seq_one_letter_code
_entity_poly.pdbx_strand_id
1 'polypeptide(L)'
;MEQRDQWATKIGLILAMAGNAVGLGNFVRFPTQVAGNGGGAFMVPYFIALFFLGIPVMWIEWVAGRYGGKYGHGTLGPTYYLMARESLKPRSALWMGVISGMLAFSLTVLLNSYYLHLIGWSAAYSWFSITGAYFGQNTGEFFGNYLNNHAQVMLFWGITVILLAIAVGQGVSKGIERWVKIMMPLLYVFAIIMVLYIFINRTPIDPNWSTIQGFEFIWSPNWTYLKEHFAAVMLAATGQIFFTLSLGMGIIQNYASYLGPDDDVALSGIATVSLNEFAEVVLGGSIAVPLAVAYAPRIVPQDVLGQGRDAVLSYISQNFGLGFSYTSLPNAFVSMGSAGKFFGALWFLLLWFAGFTSAIAMYNYLTALLEEDLGINRKVGTWVVFLIYLLAGLPVIYISGYLDQVDSWVSFQLTLLALFDIIVAVYLFKPDNFWDELHKGAYMTVPGWYKPITMYIAPILLLIPLVGMAKAFATTALGTPAKLAIVFFMLVGAVESYYSIKKKYKEELEKNEIIIRA
;
A
#
# COMPACT_ATOMS: atom_id res chain seq x y z
N MET A 1 -31.30 -3.05 14.20
CA MET A 1 -29.90 -2.91 13.71
C MET A 1 -29.89 -1.66 12.85
N GLU A 2 -29.09 -0.64 13.16
CA GLU A 2 -28.84 0.45 12.23
C GLU A 2 -28.30 -0.14 10.93
N GLN A 3 -28.78 0.36 9.81
CA GLN A 3 -28.38 -0.12 8.49
C GLN A 3 -26.89 0.19 8.31
N ARG A 4 -26.07 -0.84 8.09
CA ARG A 4 -24.62 -0.69 7.87
C ARG A 4 -24.38 0.23 6.68
N ASP A 5 -23.39 1.11 6.79
CA ASP A 5 -23.02 2.04 5.72
C ASP A 5 -22.64 1.26 4.45
N GLN A 6 -22.90 1.83 3.29
CA GLN A 6 -22.63 1.23 1.97
C GLN A 6 -22.05 2.27 1.02
N TRP A 7 -21.36 1.83 -0.01
CA TRP A 7 -20.89 2.71 -1.08
C TRP A 7 -22.10 3.33 -1.82
N ALA A 8 -22.07 4.64 -2.01
CA ALA A 8 -23.16 5.32 -2.70
C ALA A 8 -23.15 5.04 -4.21
N THR A 9 -21.96 4.81 -4.80
CA THR A 9 -21.79 4.57 -6.23
C THR A 9 -20.70 3.55 -6.53
N LYS A 10 -20.84 2.78 -7.64
CA LYS A 10 -19.80 1.86 -8.14
C LYS A 10 -18.49 2.60 -8.47
N ILE A 11 -18.58 3.81 -9.04
CA ILE A 11 -17.39 4.65 -9.33
C ILE A 11 -16.70 5.04 -8.02
N GLY A 12 -17.47 5.41 -7.00
CA GLY A 12 -16.90 5.74 -5.68
C GLY A 12 -16.16 4.57 -5.04
N LEU A 13 -16.72 3.36 -5.11
CA LEU A 13 -16.06 2.14 -4.69
C LEU A 13 -14.75 1.90 -5.45
N ILE A 14 -14.79 1.92 -6.80
CA ILE A 14 -13.60 1.67 -7.63
C ILE A 14 -12.51 2.71 -7.35
N LEU A 15 -12.87 3.99 -7.23
CA LEU A 15 -11.92 5.04 -6.88
C LEU A 15 -11.38 4.88 -5.45
N ALA A 16 -12.18 4.43 -4.48
CA ALA A 16 -11.72 4.18 -3.13
C ALA A 16 -10.76 2.99 -3.07
N MET A 17 -11.07 1.91 -3.78
CA MET A 17 -10.19 0.76 -3.89
C MET A 17 -8.89 1.10 -4.66
N ALA A 18 -9.01 1.85 -5.77
CA ALA A 18 -7.84 2.35 -6.48
C ALA A 18 -7.02 3.31 -5.60
N GLY A 19 -7.67 4.20 -4.83
CA GLY A 19 -6.99 5.09 -3.89
C GLY A 19 -6.32 4.36 -2.73
N ASN A 20 -6.83 3.21 -2.32
CA ASN A 20 -6.14 2.33 -1.39
C ASN A 20 -4.88 1.71 -2.02
N ALA A 21 -4.95 1.28 -3.27
CA ALA A 21 -3.82 0.69 -3.98
C ALA A 21 -2.80 1.76 -4.43
N VAL A 22 -3.26 2.89 -5.02
CA VAL A 22 -2.39 3.98 -5.50
C VAL A 22 -1.88 4.79 -4.32
N GLY A 23 -0.68 4.46 -3.86
CA GLY A 23 -0.03 5.10 -2.71
C GLY A 23 1.35 5.69 -3.06
N LEU A 24 2.13 5.99 -2.02
CA LEU A 24 3.54 6.39 -2.17
C LEU A 24 4.37 5.31 -2.90
N GLY A 25 3.93 4.06 -2.82
CA GLY A 25 4.55 2.95 -3.50
C GLY A 25 4.67 3.14 -5.00
N ASN A 26 3.63 3.65 -5.65
CA ASN A 26 3.56 3.82 -7.10
C ASN A 26 4.52 4.87 -7.65
N PHE A 27 4.76 5.94 -6.90
CA PHE A 27 5.56 7.08 -7.35
C PHE A 27 6.98 7.13 -6.77
N VAL A 28 7.22 6.44 -5.65
CA VAL A 28 8.53 6.40 -4.99
C VAL A 28 9.12 5.00 -5.00
N ARG A 29 8.40 3.99 -4.50
CA ARG A 29 8.93 2.64 -4.35
C ARG A 29 9.08 1.91 -5.69
N PHE A 30 8.10 2.00 -6.58
CA PHE A 30 8.17 1.36 -7.90
C PHE A 30 9.37 1.86 -8.72
N PRO A 31 9.59 3.18 -8.93
CA PRO A 31 10.80 3.66 -9.60
C PRO A 31 12.10 3.19 -8.94
N THR A 32 12.12 3.08 -7.59
CA THR A 32 13.25 2.52 -6.84
C THR A 32 13.48 1.06 -7.20
N GLN A 33 12.42 0.24 -7.23
CA GLN A 33 12.53 -1.17 -7.57
C GLN A 33 12.97 -1.38 -9.02
N VAL A 34 12.40 -0.62 -9.94
CA VAL A 34 12.80 -0.64 -11.36
C VAL A 34 14.28 -0.28 -11.50
N ALA A 35 14.69 0.85 -10.91
CA ALA A 35 16.07 1.32 -11.01
C ALA A 35 17.05 0.32 -10.40
N GLY A 36 16.80 -0.16 -9.19
CA GLY A 36 17.68 -1.05 -8.44
C GLY A 36 17.75 -2.49 -8.97
N ASN A 37 16.82 -2.89 -9.86
CA ASN A 37 16.73 -4.23 -10.40
C ASN A 37 16.92 -4.30 -11.93
N GLY A 38 17.79 -3.45 -12.47
CA GLY A 38 18.20 -3.49 -13.87
C GLY A 38 17.21 -2.86 -14.85
N GLY A 39 16.45 -1.85 -14.41
CA GLY A 39 15.55 -1.10 -15.29
C GLY A 39 14.47 -1.99 -15.92
N GLY A 40 14.42 -2.03 -17.25
CA GLY A 40 13.46 -2.84 -17.98
C GLY A 40 13.54 -4.36 -17.73
N ALA A 41 14.64 -4.86 -17.18
CA ALA A 41 14.75 -6.25 -16.73
C ALA A 41 13.72 -6.58 -15.65
N PHE A 42 13.40 -5.61 -14.76
CA PHE A 42 12.42 -5.76 -13.70
C PHE A 42 10.98 -5.92 -14.23
N MET A 43 10.64 -5.30 -15.35
CA MET A 43 9.26 -5.25 -15.86
C MET A 43 8.73 -6.63 -16.21
N VAL A 44 9.58 -7.57 -16.66
CA VAL A 44 9.15 -8.92 -17.03
C VAL A 44 8.69 -9.73 -15.80
N PRO A 45 9.50 -9.91 -14.74
CA PRO A 45 9.05 -10.52 -13.49
C PRO A 45 7.87 -9.76 -12.83
N TYR A 46 7.82 -8.43 -12.97
CA TYR A 46 6.73 -7.62 -12.45
C TYR A 46 5.37 -8.01 -13.04
N PHE A 47 5.25 -8.08 -14.38
CA PHE A 47 4.01 -8.51 -15.02
C PHE A 47 3.69 -9.98 -14.77
N ILE A 48 4.69 -10.86 -14.66
CA ILE A 48 4.47 -12.26 -14.25
C ILE A 48 3.85 -12.28 -12.83
N ALA A 49 4.42 -11.54 -11.89
CA ALA A 49 3.88 -11.44 -10.53
C ALA A 49 2.48 -10.84 -10.49
N LEU A 50 2.22 -9.80 -11.30
CA LEU A 50 0.89 -9.19 -11.41
C LEU A 50 -0.17 -10.19 -11.83
N PHE A 51 0.06 -10.93 -12.94
CA PHE A 51 -0.93 -11.83 -13.51
C PHE A 51 -1.11 -13.12 -12.70
N PHE A 52 -0.03 -13.68 -12.15
CA PHE A 52 -0.07 -14.99 -11.50
C PHE A 52 -0.16 -14.93 -9.98
N LEU A 53 0.04 -13.75 -9.37
CA LEU A 53 -0.02 -13.57 -7.94
C LEU A 53 -0.93 -12.38 -7.54
N GLY A 54 -0.70 -11.20 -8.08
CA GLY A 54 -1.40 -9.97 -7.69
C GLY A 54 -2.91 -10.04 -7.93
N ILE A 55 -3.33 -10.32 -9.17
CA ILE A 55 -4.75 -10.42 -9.54
C ILE A 55 -5.45 -11.54 -8.76
N PRO A 56 -4.91 -12.78 -8.65
CA PRO A 56 -5.52 -13.82 -7.84
C PRO A 56 -5.73 -13.43 -6.38
N VAL A 57 -4.71 -12.90 -5.71
CA VAL A 57 -4.82 -12.50 -4.30
C VAL A 57 -5.79 -11.33 -4.13
N MET A 58 -5.80 -10.36 -5.04
CA MET A 58 -6.78 -9.29 -5.07
C MET A 58 -8.21 -9.84 -5.06
N TRP A 59 -8.55 -10.78 -5.93
CA TRP A 59 -9.87 -11.39 -5.96
C TRP A 59 -10.20 -12.18 -4.68
N ILE A 60 -9.22 -12.86 -4.10
CA ILE A 60 -9.39 -13.59 -2.84
C ILE A 60 -9.83 -12.62 -1.73
N GLU A 61 -9.19 -11.48 -1.62
CA GLU A 61 -9.50 -10.48 -0.61
C GLU A 61 -10.85 -9.79 -0.85
N TRP A 62 -11.21 -9.50 -2.11
CA TRP A 62 -12.51 -8.95 -2.45
C TRP A 62 -13.65 -9.93 -2.12
N VAL A 63 -13.48 -11.21 -2.45
CA VAL A 63 -14.45 -12.27 -2.14
C VAL A 63 -14.62 -12.40 -0.64
N ALA A 64 -13.53 -12.46 0.12
CA ALA A 64 -13.58 -12.58 1.57
C ALA A 64 -14.29 -11.37 2.21
N GLY A 65 -14.01 -10.15 1.73
CA GLY A 65 -14.65 -8.94 2.23
C GLY A 65 -16.15 -8.93 1.96
N ARG A 66 -16.59 -9.16 0.70
CA ARG A 66 -18.01 -9.21 0.37
C ARG A 66 -18.74 -10.33 1.14
N TYR A 67 -18.11 -11.50 1.27
CA TYR A 67 -18.68 -12.60 2.05
C TYR A 67 -18.87 -12.21 3.52
N GLY A 68 -17.86 -11.65 4.18
CA GLY A 68 -17.96 -11.15 5.55
C GLY A 68 -19.04 -10.08 5.72
N GLY A 69 -19.14 -9.18 4.74
CA GLY A 69 -20.13 -8.09 4.70
C GLY A 69 -21.58 -8.59 4.77
N LYS A 70 -21.92 -9.75 4.17
CA LYS A 70 -23.24 -10.38 4.26
C LYS A 70 -23.66 -10.70 5.70
N TYR A 71 -22.67 -10.93 6.57
CA TYR A 71 -22.88 -11.24 7.99
C TYR A 71 -22.61 -10.06 8.92
N GLY A 72 -22.41 -8.86 8.35
CA GLY A 72 -22.13 -7.65 9.11
C GLY A 72 -20.69 -7.55 9.63
N HIS A 73 -19.75 -8.22 8.99
CA HIS A 73 -18.33 -8.22 9.39
C HIS A 73 -17.49 -7.47 8.38
N GLY A 74 -16.83 -6.41 8.83
CA GLY A 74 -15.84 -5.64 8.07
C GLY A 74 -14.39 -5.91 8.50
N THR A 75 -14.17 -6.81 9.47
CA THR A 75 -12.87 -7.18 10.00
C THR A 75 -12.52 -8.64 9.72
N LEU A 76 -11.23 -8.96 9.64
CA LEU A 76 -10.79 -10.30 9.25
C LEU A 76 -11.12 -11.36 10.28
N GLY A 77 -11.01 -11.05 11.57
CA GLY A 77 -11.23 -12.05 12.63
C GLY A 77 -12.54 -12.81 12.49
N PRO A 78 -13.69 -12.14 12.62
CA PRO A 78 -15.00 -12.77 12.44
C PRO A 78 -15.24 -13.33 11.03
N THR A 79 -14.76 -12.63 9.97
CA THR A 79 -14.92 -13.09 8.58
C THR A 79 -14.22 -14.43 8.36
N TYR A 80 -12.98 -14.56 8.81
CA TYR A 80 -12.20 -15.79 8.60
C TYR A 80 -12.60 -16.91 9.56
N TYR A 81 -13.16 -16.58 10.72
CA TYR A 81 -13.87 -17.58 11.52
C TYR A 81 -14.99 -18.23 10.70
N LEU A 82 -15.88 -17.41 10.09
CA LEU A 82 -16.99 -17.92 9.29
C LEU A 82 -16.53 -18.76 8.09
N MET A 83 -15.56 -18.27 7.33
CA MET A 83 -15.06 -19.01 6.17
C MET A 83 -14.38 -20.33 6.56
N ALA A 84 -13.60 -20.34 7.63
CA ALA A 84 -12.95 -21.55 8.13
C ALA A 84 -13.93 -22.59 8.68
N ARG A 85 -15.12 -22.16 9.12
CA ARG A 85 -16.19 -23.05 9.63
C ARG A 85 -16.73 -24.02 8.57
N GLU A 86 -16.54 -23.72 7.28
CA GLU A 86 -16.93 -24.64 6.20
C GLU A 86 -16.13 -25.96 6.21
N SER A 87 -14.96 -25.97 6.82
CA SER A 87 -14.07 -27.14 6.87
C SER A 87 -13.59 -27.51 8.26
N LEU A 88 -13.66 -26.62 9.24
CA LEU A 88 -13.12 -26.82 10.58
C LEU A 88 -14.21 -26.81 11.65
N LYS A 89 -13.93 -27.50 12.77
CA LYS A 89 -14.73 -27.38 14.00
C LYS A 89 -14.64 -25.96 14.57
N PRO A 90 -15.67 -25.47 15.34
CA PRO A 90 -15.71 -24.10 15.87
C PRO A 90 -14.44 -23.65 16.57
N ARG A 91 -13.86 -24.49 17.44
CA ARG A 91 -12.63 -24.15 18.18
C ARG A 91 -11.40 -23.99 17.30
N SER A 92 -11.28 -24.78 16.23
CA SER A 92 -10.17 -24.67 15.28
C SER A 92 -10.36 -23.45 14.37
N ALA A 93 -11.59 -23.20 13.92
CA ALA A 93 -11.92 -22.00 13.14
C ALA A 93 -11.72 -20.72 13.93
N LEU A 94 -12.00 -20.73 15.26
CA LEU A 94 -11.72 -19.60 16.15
C LEU A 94 -10.27 -19.15 16.05
N TRP A 95 -9.31 -20.09 16.08
CA TRP A 95 -7.91 -19.75 16.00
C TRP A 95 -7.48 -19.23 14.62
N MET A 96 -8.12 -19.70 13.52
CA MET A 96 -7.90 -19.12 12.21
C MET A 96 -8.32 -17.64 12.18
N GLY A 97 -9.51 -17.34 12.70
CA GLY A 97 -9.98 -15.96 12.83
C GLY A 97 -9.10 -15.11 13.75
N VAL A 98 -8.70 -15.63 14.92
CA VAL A 98 -7.85 -14.90 15.88
C VAL A 98 -6.48 -14.56 15.27
N ILE A 99 -5.83 -15.52 14.61
CA ILE A 99 -4.51 -15.26 13.98
C ILE A 99 -4.64 -14.22 12.87
N SER A 100 -5.64 -14.36 11.98
CA SER A 100 -5.84 -13.43 10.88
C SER A 100 -6.18 -12.03 11.37
N GLY A 101 -7.07 -11.90 12.35
CA GLY A 101 -7.42 -10.61 12.95
C GLY A 101 -6.26 -9.96 13.71
N MET A 102 -5.47 -10.76 14.45
CA MET A 102 -4.23 -10.32 15.11
C MET A 102 -3.24 -9.73 14.09
N LEU A 103 -3.02 -10.45 12.98
CA LEU A 103 -2.11 -10.00 11.94
C LEU A 103 -2.62 -8.71 11.28
N ALA A 104 -3.90 -8.65 10.88
CA ALA A 104 -4.46 -7.48 10.23
C ALA A 104 -4.48 -6.24 11.14
N PHE A 105 -4.86 -6.39 12.42
CA PHE A 105 -4.85 -5.30 13.39
C PHE A 105 -3.44 -4.74 13.59
N SER A 106 -2.49 -5.60 13.96
CA SER A 106 -1.12 -5.16 14.24
C SER A 106 -0.44 -4.56 13.02
N LEU A 107 -0.64 -5.14 11.82
CA LEU A 107 -0.13 -4.61 10.56
C LEU A 107 -0.68 -3.21 10.30
N THR A 108 -1.99 -3.03 10.40
CA THR A 108 -2.64 -1.75 10.12
C THR A 108 -2.15 -0.64 11.05
N VAL A 109 -1.95 -0.94 12.35
CA VAL A 109 -1.42 0.05 13.30
C VAL A 109 0.05 0.35 13.01
N LEU A 110 0.89 -0.69 12.86
CA LEU A 110 2.34 -0.54 12.70
C LEU A 110 2.68 0.12 11.37
N LEU A 111 2.07 -0.30 10.27
CA LEU A 111 2.28 0.32 8.96
C LEU A 111 1.89 1.80 8.98
N ASN A 112 0.66 2.09 9.41
CA ASN A 112 0.16 3.46 9.35
C ASN A 112 0.86 4.38 10.37
N SER A 113 1.47 3.84 11.45
CA SER A 113 2.24 4.63 12.41
C SER A 113 3.39 5.40 11.77
N TYR A 114 4.13 4.78 10.84
CA TYR A 114 5.21 5.47 10.12
C TYR A 114 4.77 6.03 8.75
N TYR A 115 3.82 5.39 8.08
CA TYR A 115 3.33 5.84 6.78
C TYR A 115 2.73 7.25 6.83
N LEU A 116 2.04 7.58 7.93
CA LEU A 116 1.50 8.92 8.18
C LEU A 116 2.58 10.00 8.28
N HIS A 117 3.80 9.66 8.72
CA HIS A 117 4.92 10.61 8.70
C HIS A 117 5.39 10.90 7.28
N LEU A 118 5.48 9.85 6.43
CA LEU A 118 5.85 10.03 5.02
C LEU A 118 4.85 10.91 4.27
N ILE A 119 3.56 10.75 4.58
CA ILE A 119 2.50 11.62 4.06
C ILE A 119 2.67 13.05 4.58
N GLY A 120 2.95 13.22 5.88
CA GLY A 120 3.24 14.52 6.49
C GLY A 120 4.46 15.21 5.86
N TRP A 121 5.54 14.47 5.56
CA TRP A 121 6.71 15.00 4.85
C TRP A 121 6.33 15.49 3.44
N SER A 122 5.46 14.76 2.75
CA SER A 122 4.97 15.18 1.42
C SER A 122 4.17 16.49 1.51
N ALA A 123 3.30 16.64 2.52
CA ALA A 123 2.59 17.89 2.78
C ALA A 123 3.55 19.06 3.07
N ALA A 124 4.55 18.82 3.92
CA ALA A 124 5.58 19.82 4.25
C ALA A 124 6.36 20.24 3.00
N TYR A 125 6.81 19.28 2.19
CA TYR A 125 7.58 19.57 0.98
C TYR A 125 6.78 20.25 -0.13
N SER A 126 5.46 19.98 -0.21
CA SER A 126 4.57 20.76 -1.07
C SER A 126 4.57 22.22 -0.65
N TRP A 127 4.43 22.50 0.65
CA TRP A 127 4.50 23.85 1.20
C TRP A 127 5.89 24.50 0.99
N PHE A 128 6.97 23.76 1.25
CA PHE A 128 8.34 24.25 1.05
C PHE A 128 8.65 24.56 -0.42
N SER A 129 8.05 23.82 -1.34
CA SER A 129 8.16 24.10 -2.78
C SER A 129 7.47 25.42 -3.13
N ILE A 130 6.23 25.64 -2.67
CA ILE A 130 5.47 26.88 -2.92
C ILE A 130 6.25 28.10 -2.39
N THR A 131 6.74 28.01 -1.17
CA THR A 131 7.48 29.12 -0.52
C THR A 131 8.91 29.28 -1.05
N GLY A 132 9.46 28.22 -1.65
CA GLY A 132 10.87 28.19 -2.08
C GLY A 132 11.84 27.96 -0.93
N ALA A 133 11.40 27.37 0.19
CA ALA A 133 12.19 27.25 1.41
C ALA A 133 13.52 26.51 1.23
N TYR A 134 13.59 25.49 0.37
CA TYR A 134 14.84 24.77 0.08
C TYR A 134 15.62 25.31 -1.15
N PHE A 135 15.09 26.35 -1.83
CA PHE A 135 15.77 26.96 -2.97
C PHE A 135 17.00 27.73 -2.49
N GLY A 136 18.16 27.47 -3.11
CA GLY A 136 19.44 28.06 -2.72
C GLY A 136 20.10 27.40 -1.50
N GLN A 137 19.58 26.30 -1.01
CA GLN A 137 20.15 25.50 0.07
C GLN A 137 20.63 24.13 -0.42
N ASN A 138 21.46 23.45 0.38
CA ASN A 138 21.76 22.04 0.19
C ASN A 138 20.49 21.23 0.57
N THR A 139 19.89 20.57 -0.40
CA THR A 139 18.59 19.88 -0.22
C THR A 139 18.70 18.68 0.71
N GLY A 140 19.86 18.02 0.80
CA GLY A 140 20.11 16.94 1.75
C GLY A 140 20.17 17.45 3.20
N GLU A 141 20.92 18.55 3.43
CA GLU A 141 20.97 19.20 4.74
C GLU A 141 19.61 19.78 5.14
N PHE A 142 18.89 20.34 4.18
CA PHE A 142 17.53 20.86 4.41
C PHE A 142 16.60 19.77 4.90
N PHE A 143 16.62 18.59 4.29
CA PHE A 143 15.82 17.45 4.73
C PHE A 143 16.23 16.97 6.13
N GLY A 144 17.52 16.85 6.40
CA GLY A 144 18.03 16.51 7.73
C GLY A 144 17.59 17.51 8.81
N ASN A 145 17.67 18.81 8.52
CA ASN A 145 17.23 19.89 9.40
C ASN A 145 15.72 19.84 9.64
N TYR A 146 14.91 19.54 8.61
CA TYR A 146 13.48 19.36 8.74
C TYR A 146 13.16 18.17 9.66
N LEU A 147 13.81 17.01 9.49
CA LEU A 147 13.58 15.84 10.34
C LEU A 147 13.97 16.09 11.80
N ASN A 148 15.01 16.88 12.05
CA ASN A 148 15.42 17.28 13.40
C ASN A 148 14.52 18.37 14.01
N ASN A 149 13.72 19.07 13.19
CA ASN A 149 12.73 20.03 13.69
C ASN A 149 11.43 19.32 14.04
N HIS A 150 11.43 18.66 15.20
CA HIS A 150 10.30 17.84 15.65
C HIS A 150 8.96 18.63 15.67
N ALA A 151 8.99 19.95 15.93
CA ALA A 151 7.79 20.77 15.91
C ALA A 151 7.17 20.86 14.50
N GLN A 152 8.00 21.06 13.47
CA GLN A 152 7.52 21.09 12.08
C GLN A 152 7.05 19.70 11.63
N VAL A 153 7.78 18.64 11.98
CA VAL A 153 7.37 17.27 11.67
C VAL A 153 6.01 16.95 12.30
N MET A 154 5.84 17.25 13.60
CA MET A 154 4.56 17.06 14.31
C MET A 154 3.43 17.89 13.72
N LEU A 155 3.70 19.12 13.25
CA LEU A 155 2.68 19.97 12.64
C LEU A 155 2.08 19.33 11.39
N PHE A 156 2.90 18.98 10.39
CA PHE A 156 2.42 18.45 9.12
C PHE A 156 1.86 17.03 9.25
N TRP A 157 2.47 16.21 10.10
CA TRP A 157 1.94 14.90 10.47
C TRP A 157 0.60 15.03 11.20
N GLY A 158 0.50 15.87 12.23
CA GLY A 158 -0.72 16.09 13.00
C GLY A 158 -1.89 16.60 12.15
N ILE A 159 -1.63 17.57 11.24
CA ILE A 159 -2.64 18.03 10.26
C ILE A 159 -3.14 16.85 9.41
N THR A 160 -2.24 16.00 8.92
CA THR A 160 -2.60 14.84 8.11
C THR A 160 -3.49 13.87 8.89
N VAL A 161 -3.15 13.55 10.13
CA VAL A 161 -3.94 12.63 10.98
C VAL A 161 -5.31 13.22 11.34
N ILE A 162 -5.40 14.53 11.61
CA ILE A 162 -6.66 15.23 11.85
C ILE A 162 -7.58 15.16 10.61
N LEU A 163 -7.04 15.44 9.43
CA LEU A 163 -7.81 15.39 8.19
C LEU A 163 -8.32 13.97 7.90
N LEU A 164 -7.54 12.93 8.21
CA LEU A 164 -7.97 11.53 8.12
C LEU A 164 -9.11 11.24 9.10
N ALA A 165 -9.00 11.69 10.36
CA ALA A 165 -10.06 11.54 11.33
C ALA A 165 -11.38 12.19 10.87
N ILE A 166 -11.29 13.38 10.27
CA ILE A 166 -12.46 14.08 9.71
C ILE A 166 -13.05 13.29 8.52
N ALA A 167 -12.21 12.80 7.61
CA ALA A 167 -12.66 12.06 6.44
C ALA A 167 -13.37 10.75 6.82
N VAL A 168 -12.78 9.95 7.72
CA VAL A 168 -13.31 8.64 8.12
C VAL A 168 -14.51 8.78 9.06
N GLY A 169 -14.49 9.78 9.94
CA GLY A 169 -15.56 10.03 10.92
C GLY A 169 -16.92 10.38 10.31
N GLN A 170 -16.95 10.82 9.02
CA GLN A 170 -18.17 11.12 8.29
C GLN A 170 -18.84 9.87 7.67
N GLY A 171 -18.23 8.69 7.79
CA GLY A 171 -18.72 7.43 7.23
C GLY A 171 -18.18 7.11 5.85
N VAL A 172 -18.62 5.99 5.28
CA VAL A 172 -18.11 5.50 4.00
C VAL A 172 -18.59 6.38 2.84
N SER A 173 -19.90 6.58 2.69
CA SER A 173 -20.47 7.30 1.55
C SER A 173 -20.25 8.81 1.61
N LYS A 174 -20.48 9.44 2.77
CA LYS A 174 -20.40 10.90 2.95
C LYS A 174 -19.00 11.41 3.25
N GLY A 175 -18.13 10.55 3.78
CA GLY A 175 -16.75 10.84 4.11
C GLY A 175 -15.78 10.26 3.09
N ILE A 176 -15.43 9.00 3.24
CA ILE A 176 -14.38 8.33 2.45
C ILE A 176 -14.61 8.52 0.94
N GLU A 177 -15.78 8.13 0.44
CA GLU A 177 -16.11 8.21 -0.99
C GLU A 177 -16.00 9.64 -1.53
N ARG A 178 -16.43 10.64 -0.76
CA ARG A 178 -16.38 12.05 -1.17
C ARG A 178 -14.93 12.54 -1.31
N TRP A 179 -14.06 12.21 -0.34
CA TRP A 179 -12.65 12.61 -0.39
C TRP A 179 -11.93 11.95 -1.56
N VAL A 180 -12.15 10.66 -1.76
CA VAL A 180 -11.48 9.90 -2.83
C VAL A 180 -11.93 10.35 -4.21
N LYS A 181 -13.23 10.66 -4.41
CA LYS A 181 -13.76 11.19 -5.66
C LYS A 181 -13.15 12.53 -6.09
N ILE A 182 -12.58 13.28 -5.15
CA ILE A 182 -11.86 14.53 -5.44
C ILE A 182 -10.37 14.25 -5.62
N MET A 183 -9.77 13.53 -4.66
CA MET A 183 -8.31 13.39 -4.60
C MET A 183 -7.78 12.49 -5.72
N MET A 184 -8.46 11.39 -6.06
CA MET A 184 -7.98 10.48 -7.09
C MET A 184 -7.94 11.10 -8.50
N PRO A 185 -8.99 11.75 -9.01
CA PRO A 185 -8.89 12.46 -10.29
C PRO A 185 -7.82 13.54 -10.29
N LEU A 186 -7.68 14.32 -9.22
CA LEU A 186 -6.63 15.34 -9.12
C LEU A 186 -5.23 14.72 -9.12
N LEU A 187 -5.01 13.60 -8.44
CA LEU A 187 -3.76 12.85 -8.47
C LEU A 187 -3.37 12.47 -9.91
N TYR A 188 -4.31 11.89 -10.67
CA TYR A 188 -4.06 11.53 -12.07
C TYR A 188 -3.77 12.77 -12.93
N VAL A 189 -4.52 13.86 -12.74
CA VAL A 189 -4.27 15.13 -13.44
C VAL A 189 -2.88 15.66 -13.14
N PHE A 190 -2.46 15.66 -11.88
CA PHE A 190 -1.12 16.12 -11.47
C PHE A 190 -0.02 15.25 -12.07
N ALA A 191 -0.18 13.93 -12.04
CA ALA A 191 0.77 13.02 -12.64
C ALA A 191 0.85 13.22 -14.18
N ILE A 192 -0.27 13.39 -14.87
CA ILE A 192 -0.30 13.67 -16.31
C ILE A 192 0.41 15.00 -16.63
N ILE A 193 0.18 16.05 -15.86
CA ILE A 193 0.88 17.34 -16.02
C ILE A 193 2.40 17.15 -15.88
N MET A 194 2.84 16.37 -14.90
CA MET A 194 4.26 16.06 -14.70
C MET A 194 4.84 15.29 -15.90
N VAL A 195 4.14 14.25 -16.36
CA VAL A 195 4.55 13.45 -17.53
C VAL A 195 4.65 14.34 -18.78
N LEU A 196 3.65 15.17 -19.05
CA LEU A 196 3.66 16.09 -20.19
C LEU A 196 4.84 17.06 -20.12
N TYR A 197 5.12 17.63 -18.94
CA TYR A 197 6.28 18.49 -18.74
C TYR A 197 7.58 17.77 -19.10
N ILE A 198 7.76 16.54 -18.62
CA ILE A 198 8.94 15.71 -18.85
C ILE A 198 9.13 15.41 -20.35
N PHE A 199 8.06 15.07 -21.06
CA PHE A 199 8.13 14.79 -22.49
C PHE A 199 8.34 16.03 -23.37
N ILE A 200 7.89 17.22 -22.93
CA ILE A 200 8.14 18.48 -23.62
C ILE A 200 9.58 18.95 -23.38
N ASN A 201 10.07 18.86 -22.14
CA ASN A 201 11.39 19.34 -21.74
C ASN A 201 12.40 18.19 -21.69
N ARG A 202 12.76 17.63 -22.85
CA ARG A 202 13.55 16.40 -22.96
C ARG A 202 14.98 16.53 -22.46
N THR A 203 15.63 17.68 -22.67
CA THR A 203 17.03 17.95 -22.32
C THR A 203 17.15 19.28 -21.58
N PRO A 204 16.64 19.34 -20.32
CA PRO A 204 16.46 20.62 -19.64
C PRO A 204 17.77 21.30 -19.20
N ILE A 205 18.86 20.53 -19.01
CA ILE A 205 20.15 21.05 -18.49
C ILE A 205 21.28 20.86 -19.50
N ASP A 206 21.41 19.65 -20.05
CA ASP A 206 22.52 19.26 -20.92
C ASP A 206 22.00 18.33 -22.03
N PRO A 207 22.36 18.56 -23.32
CA PRO A 207 21.94 17.72 -24.45
C PRO A 207 22.31 16.23 -24.31
N ASN A 208 23.34 15.90 -23.52
CA ASN A 208 23.77 14.53 -23.28
C ASN A 208 22.84 13.78 -22.30
N TRP A 209 21.99 14.49 -21.55
CA TRP A 209 21.11 13.93 -20.53
C TRP A 209 19.66 14.26 -20.85
N SER A 210 18.88 13.22 -21.18
CA SER A 210 17.49 13.40 -21.59
C SER A 210 16.52 12.54 -20.79
N THR A 211 15.28 13.02 -20.71
CA THR A 211 14.17 12.27 -20.13
C THR A 211 13.92 10.96 -20.90
N ILE A 212 14.18 10.96 -22.21
CA ILE A 212 14.02 9.77 -23.05
C ILE A 212 15.00 8.66 -22.66
N GLN A 213 16.23 8.98 -22.27
CA GLN A 213 17.19 7.98 -21.78
C GLN A 213 16.72 7.32 -20.48
N GLY A 214 16.10 8.10 -19.56
CA GLY A 214 15.50 7.54 -18.35
C GLY A 214 14.28 6.67 -18.66
N PHE A 215 13.50 7.05 -19.66
CA PHE A 215 12.36 6.25 -20.11
C PHE A 215 12.83 4.95 -20.80
N GLU A 216 13.83 5.01 -21.67
CA GLU A 216 14.46 3.83 -22.28
C GLU A 216 15.00 2.88 -21.20
N PHE A 217 15.62 3.39 -20.15
CA PHE A 217 16.15 2.57 -19.07
C PHE A 217 15.04 1.72 -18.41
N ILE A 218 13.83 2.29 -18.21
CA ILE A 218 12.71 1.57 -17.61
C ILE A 218 12.11 0.53 -18.57
N TRP A 219 12.06 0.84 -19.87
CA TRP A 219 11.32 0.04 -20.83
C TRP A 219 12.16 -0.86 -21.72
N SER A 220 13.48 -0.73 -21.69
CA SER A 220 14.39 -1.59 -22.46
C SER A 220 14.89 -2.75 -21.62
N PRO A 221 14.40 -4.00 -21.83
CA PRO A 221 14.80 -5.14 -21.02
C PRO A 221 16.29 -5.47 -21.19
N ASN A 222 17.02 -5.50 -20.09
CA ASN A 222 18.37 -6.05 -20.04
C ASN A 222 18.30 -7.55 -19.74
N TRP A 223 18.24 -8.37 -20.79
CA TRP A 223 18.09 -9.83 -20.68
C TRP A 223 19.28 -10.51 -20.01
N THR A 224 20.50 -9.98 -20.17
CA THR A 224 21.70 -10.51 -19.50
C THR A 224 21.58 -10.30 -18.00
N TYR A 225 21.25 -9.10 -17.56
CA TYR A 225 21.03 -8.79 -16.16
C TYR A 225 19.91 -9.67 -15.56
N LEU A 226 18.79 -9.79 -16.28
CA LEU A 226 17.67 -10.62 -15.81
C LEU A 226 18.08 -12.08 -15.63
N LYS A 227 18.84 -12.65 -16.58
CA LYS A 227 19.32 -14.04 -16.49
C LYS A 227 20.24 -14.26 -15.28
N GLU A 228 21.13 -13.33 -15.01
CA GLU A 228 22.10 -13.42 -13.91
C GLU A 228 21.46 -13.19 -12.52
N HIS A 229 20.42 -12.35 -12.46
CA HIS A 229 19.81 -11.89 -11.20
C HIS A 229 18.32 -12.30 -11.06
N PHE A 230 17.84 -13.27 -11.82
CA PHE A 230 16.41 -13.62 -11.93
C PHE A 230 15.72 -13.79 -10.56
N ALA A 231 16.33 -14.51 -9.63
CA ALA A 231 15.74 -14.76 -8.31
C ALA A 231 15.60 -13.47 -7.48
N ALA A 232 16.58 -12.57 -7.52
CA ALA A 232 16.54 -11.29 -6.82
C ALA A 232 15.50 -10.35 -7.44
N VAL A 233 15.48 -10.26 -8.78
CA VAL A 233 14.52 -9.44 -9.52
C VAL A 233 13.09 -9.95 -9.31
N MET A 234 12.88 -11.26 -9.31
CA MET A 234 11.57 -11.87 -9.03
C MET A 234 11.10 -11.60 -7.60
N LEU A 235 12.01 -11.66 -6.61
CA LEU A 235 11.70 -11.30 -5.24
C LEU A 235 11.29 -9.82 -5.13
N ALA A 236 12.04 -8.91 -5.75
CA ALA A 236 11.73 -7.49 -5.77
C ALA A 236 10.38 -7.21 -6.44
N ALA A 237 10.11 -7.86 -7.57
CA ALA A 237 8.87 -7.73 -8.35
C ALA A 237 7.64 -8.25 -7.57
N THR A 238 7.72 -9.44 -6.98
CA THR A 238 6.63 -9.97 -6.13
C THR A 238 6.39 -9.11 -4.92
N GLY A 239 7.44 -8.64 -4.25
CA GLY A 239 7.33 -7.69 -3.14
C GLY A 239 6.70 -6.35 -3.55
N GLN A 240 7.00 -5.84 -4.75
CA GLN A 240 6.37 -4.62 -5.27
C GLN A 240 4.88 -4.82 -5.51
N ILE A 241 4.46 -5.93 -6.11
CA ILE A 241 3.04 -6.24 -6.36
C ILE A 241 2.24 -6.29 -5.05
N PHE A 242 2.78 -6.91 -4.00
CA PHE A 242 2.12 -6.91 -2.69
C PHE A 242 1.93 -5.49 -2.14
N PHE A 243 2.96 -4.69 -2.24
CA PHE A 243 2.93 -3.34 -1.69
C PHE A 243 2.01 -2.41 -2.50
N THR A 244 2.11 -2.45 -3.83
CA THR A 244 1.36 -1.54 -4.71
C THR A 244 -0.15 -1.83 -4.72
N LEU A 245 -0.55 -3.10 -4.65
CA LEU A 245 -1.97 -3.48 -4.60
C LEU A 245 -2.53 -3.51 -3.17
N SER A 246 -1.73 -3.19 -2.15
CA SER A 246 -2.12 -3.24 -0.73
C SER A 246 -2.64 -4.63 -0.29
N LEU A 247 -2.04 -5.71 -0.82
CA LEU A 247 -2.42 -7.09 -0.52
C LEU A 247 -1.91 -7.54 0.85
N GLY A 248 -2.61 -8.44 1.50
CA GLY A 248 -2.25 -8.98 2.80
C GLY A 248 -2.35 -7.98 3.94
N MET A 249 -3.24 -6.99 3.85
CA MET A 249 -3.40 -5.95 4.86
C MET A 249 -4.73 -5.98 5.60
N GLY A 250 -5.73 -6.74 5.11
CA GLY A 250 -7.09 -6.75 5.67
C GLY A 250 -7.96 -5.57 5.26
N ILE A 251 -7.38 -4.57 4.61
CA ILE A 251 -8.08 -3.32 4.25
C ILE A 251 -8.93 -3.44 2.99
N ILE A 252 -8.53 -4.27 2.03
CA ILE A 252 -9.34 -4.59 0.85
C ILE A 252 -10.60 -5.33 1.29
N GLN A 253 -10.46 -6.33 2.17
CA GLN A 253 -11.58 -7.06 2.74
C GLN A 253 -12.53 -6.11 3.49
N ASN A 254 -11.99 -5.16 4.26
CA ASN A 254 -12.80 -4.15 4.94
C ASN A 254 -13.62 -3.32 3.95
N TYR A 255 -13.00 -2.77 2.91
CA TYR A 255 -13.71 -1.98 1.91
C TYR A 255 -14.72 -2.81 1.10
N ALA A 256 -14.36 -4.04 0.72
CA ALA A 256 -15.25 -4.96 0.01
C ALA A 256 -16.43 -5.43 0.88
N SER A 257 -16.32 -5.34 2.20
CA SER A 257 -17.41 -5.70 3.11
C SER A 257 -18.60 -4.74 3.09
N TYR A 258 -18.42 -3.54 2.54
CA TYR A 258 -19.52 -2.57 2.31
C TYR A 258 -20.22 -2.75 0.96
N LEU A 259 -19.90 -3.83 0.22
CA LEU A 259 -20.60 -4.22 -1.01
C LEU A 259 -21.94 -4.89 -0.71
N GLY A 260 -22.88 -4.73 -1.62
CA GLY A 260 -24.06 -5.54 -1.68
C GLY A 260 -23.74 -7.01 -2.01
N PRO A 261 -24.63 -7.95 -1.66
CA PRO A 261 -24.37 -9.38 -1.84
C PRO A 261 -24.20 -9.82 -3.30
N ASP A 262 -24.73 -9.03 -4.25
CA ASP A 262 -24.71 -9.31 -5.68
C ASP A 262 -23.87 -8.28 -6.48
N ASP A 263 -23.06 -7.48 -5.80
CA ASP A 263 -22.12 -6.57 -6.47
C ASP A 263 -20.98 -7.34 -7.13
N ASP A 264 -20.59 -6.90 -8.33
CA ASP A 264 -19.53 -7.55 -9.11
C ASP A 264 -18.15 -7.31 -8.49
N VAL A 265 -17.53 -8.36 -7.96
CA VAL A 265 -16.15 -8.31 -7.44
C VAL A 265 -15.10 -8.66 -8.50
N ALA A 266 -15.48 -9.44 -9.52
CA ALA A 266 -14.54 -9.85 -10.56
C ALA A 266 -14.08 -8.65 -11.40
N LEU A 267 -15.04 -7.92 -11.98
CA LEU A 267 -14.76 -6.73 -12.80
C LEU A 267 -14.23 -5.57 -11.95
N SER A 268 -14.80 -5.35 -10.75
CA SER A 268 -14.36 -4.27 -9.87
C SER A 268 -12.90 -4.46 -9.41
N GLY A 269 -12.49 -5.70 -9.12
CA GLY A 269 -11.10 -6.03 -8.81
C GLY A 269 -10.15 -5.72 -9.97
N ILE A 270 -10.49 -6.15 -11.20
CA ILE A 270 -9.68 -5.85 -12.39
C ILE A 270 -9.63 -4.34 -12.69
N ALA A 271 -10.74 -3.62 -12.53
CA ALA A 271 -10.76 -2.16 -12.71
C ALA A 271 -9.82 -1.47 -11.70
N THR A 272 -9.81 -1.91 -10.46
CA THR A 272 -8.90 -1.41 -9.42
C THR A 272 -7.44 -1.67 -9.79
N VAL A 273 -7.10 -2.90 -10.18
CA VAL A 273 -5.75 -3.25 -10.64
C VAL A 273 -5.34 -2.39 -11.83
N SER A 274 -6.22 -2.25 -12.83
CA SER A 274 -5.92 -1.48 -14.05
C SER A 274 -5.65 0.00 -13.75
N LEU A 275 -6.40 0.61 -12.85
CA LEU A 275 -6.15 1.98 -12.40
C LEU A 275 -4.82 2.08 -11.63
N ASN A 276 -4.51 1.11 -10.78
CA ASN A 276 -3.25 1.06 -10.08
C ASN A 276 -2.06 0.97 -11.06
N GLU A 277 -2.13 0.04 -12.02
CA GLU A 277 -1.06 -0.15 -13.00
C GLU A 277 -0.87 1.09 -13.88
N PHE A 278 -1.95 1.76 -14.24
CA PHE A 278 -1.86 3.03 -14.96
C PHE A 278 -1.12 4.10 -14.12
N ALA A 279 -1.45 4.20 -12.83
CA ALA A 279 -0.77 5.14 -11.92
C ALA A 279 0.70 4.76 -11.69
N GLU A 280 1.00 3.47 -11.51
CA GLU A 280 2.33 2.98 -11.18
C GLU A 280 3.24 2.91 -12.40
N VAL A 281 2.85 2.07 -13.37
CA VAL A 281 3.72 1.72 -14.49
C VAL A 281 3.78 2.87 -15.50
N VAL A 282 2.59 3.41 -15.87
CA VAL A 282 2.54 4.46 -16.89
C VAL A 282 2.93 5.82 -16.33
N LEU A 283 2.33 6.26 -15.22
CA LEU A 283 2.60 7.59 -14.70
C LEU A 283 3.84 7.63 -13.79
N GLY A 284 3.89 6.79 -12.76
CA GLY A 284 5.01 6.75 -11.80
C GLY A 284 6.35 6.41 -12.47
N GLY A 285 6.35 5.40 -13.35
CA GLY A 285 7.52 5.04 -14.14
C GLY A 285 7.97 6.15 -15.10
N SER A 286 7.06 6.98 -15.58
CA SER A 286 7.37 8.07 -16.52
C SER A 286 7.82 9.37 -15.86
N ILE A 287 7.83 9.47 -14.52
CA ILE A 287 8.17 10.72 -13.82
C ILE A 287 9.54 10.64 -13.18
N ALA A 288 9.71 9.84 -12.16
CA ALA A 288 10.81 9.98 -11.22
C ALA A 288 12.18 9.62 -11.84
N VAL A 289 12.30 8.49 -12.53
CA VAL A 289 13.57 8.08 -13.17
C VAL A 289 13.89 8.93 -14.39
N PRO A 290 12.96 9.21 -15.33
CA PRO A 290 13.22 10.15 -16.42
C PRO A 290 13.65 11.52 -15.94
N LEU A 291 13.03 12.06 -14.89
CA LEU A 291 13.42 13.33 -14.29
C LEU A 291 14.83 13.26 -13.70
N ALA A 292 15.15 12.20 -12.95
CA ALA A 292 16.47 12.04 -12.35
C ALA A 292 17.59 11.96 -13.40
N VAL A 293 17.37 11.27 -14.50
CA VAL A 293 18.35 11.16 -15.60
C VAL A 293 18.53 12.50 -16.34
N ALA A 294 17.45 13.19 -16.67
CA ALA A 294 17.52 14.47 -17.36
C ALA A 294 18.19 15.58 -16.53
N TYR A 295 18.04 15.50 -15.20
CA TYR A 295 18.66 16.42 -14.26
C TYR A 295 19.94 15.86 -13.61
N ALA A 296 20.51 14.78 -14.15
CA ALA A 296 21.72 14.14 -13.62
C ALA A 296 22.86 15.14 -13.32
N PRO A 297 23.14 16.17 -14.16
CA PRO A 297 24.17 17.15 -13.87
C PRO A 297 23.96 17.96 -12.57
N ARG A 298 22.78 17.91 -11.98
CA ARG A 298 22.41 18.60 -10.73
C ARG A 298 22.16 17.66 -9.56
N ILE A 299 21.99 16.37 -9.84
CA ILE A 299 21.61 15.35 -8.86
C ILE A 299 22.80 14.43 -8.53
N VAL A 300 23.63 14.12 -9.54
CA VAL A 300 24.72 13.14 -9.45
C VAL A 300 26.05 13.85 -9.21
N PRO A 301 26.94 13.29 -8.37
CA PRO A 301 28.29 13.83 -8.18
C PRO A 301 29.09 13.94 -9.48
N GLN A 302 29.92 14.97 -9.59
CA GLN A 302 30.66 15.30 -10.83
C GLN A 302 31.65 14.20 -11.26
N ASP A 303 32.26 13.53 -10.29
CA ASP A 303 33.15 12.39 -10.54
C ASP A 303 32.43 11.17 -11.15
N VAL A 304 31.17 10.93 -10.76
CA VAL A 304 30.31 9.90 -11.36
C VAL A 304 29.83 10.34 -12.74
N LEU A 305 29.44 11.62 -12.87
CA LEU A 305 28.96 12.18 -14.14
C LEU A 305 30.01 12.05 -15.24
N GLY A 306 31.29 12.29 -14.89
CA GLY A 306 32.43 12.17 -15.81
C GLY A 306 32.73 10.75 -16.28
N GLN A 307 32.20 9.72 -15.62
CA GLN A 307 32.35 8.31 -16.01
C GLN A 307 31.34 7.86 -17.07
N GLY A 308 30.37 8.71 -17.42
CA GLY A 308 29.40 8.45 -18.48
C GLY A 308 28.06 7.86 -18.02
N ARG A 309 27.22 7.51 -19.00
CA ARG A 309 25.82 7.13 -18.81
C ARG A 309 25.63 5.95 -17.84
N ASP A 310 26.40 4.90 -18.00
CA ASP A 310 26.21 3.66 -17.22
C ASP A 310 26.54 3.88 -15.74
N ALA A 311 27.55 4.69 -15.44
CA ALA A 311 27.90 5.07 -14.07
C ALA A 311 26.80 5.92 -13.43
N VAL A 312 26.21 6.86 -14.17
CA VAL A 312 25.11 7.70 -13.70
C VAL A 312 23.86 6.86 -13.44
N LEU A 313 23.48 5.95 -14.35
CA LEU A 313 22.35 5.04 -14.14
C LEU A 313 22.59 4.12 -12.95
N SER A 314 23.81 3.62 -12.78
CA SER A 314 24.21 2.82 -11.62
C SER A 314 24.11 3.62 -10.32
N TYR A 315 24.60 4.85 -10.31
CA TYR A 315 24.47 5.73 -9.15
C TYR A 315 23.00 6.02 -8.80
N ILE A 316 22.19 6.36 -9.79
CA ILE A 316 20.75 6.60 -9.59
C ILE A 316 20.10 5.32 -9.03
N SER A 317 20.36 4.14 -9.61
CA SER A 317 19.77 2.88 -9.15
C SER A 317 20.14 2.52 -7.72
N GLN A 318 21.38 2.77 -7.31
CA GLN A 318 21.85 2.45 -5.94
C GLN A 318 21.34 3.44 -4.88
N ASN A 319 21.10 4.68 -5.28
CA ASN A 319 20.70 5.75 -4.35
C ASN A 319 19.20 6.08 -4.43
N PHE A 320 18.48 5.57 -5.44
CA PHE A 320 17.06 5.80 -5.58
C PHE A 320 16.30 5.14 -4.42
N GLY A 321 15.47 5.91 -3.74
CA GLY A 321 14.72 5.44 -2.59
C GLY A 321 13.93 6.58 -1.95
N LEU A 322 13.39 6.34 -0.78
CA LEU A 322 12.63 7.35 -0.06
C LEU A 322 13.46 8.63 0.18
N GLY A 323 14.71 8.47 0.64
CA GLY A 323 15.63 9.59 0.83
C GLY A 323 15.84 10.39 -0.44
N PHE A 324 16.04 9.73 -1.59
CA PHE A 324 16.25 10.39 -2.88
C PHE A 324 15.09 11.32 -3.27
N SER A 325 13.85 10.95 -2.95
CA SER A 325 12.66 11.75 -3.25
C SER A 325 12.62 13.08 -2.51
N TYR A 326 13.24 13.17 -1.32
CA TYR A 326 13.26 14.37 -0.49
C TYR A 326 14.61 15.09 -0.48
N THR A 327 15.68 14.45 -0.96
CA THR A 327 17.02 15.06 -1.03
C THR A 327 17.45 15.41 -2.45
N SER A 328 17.37 14.47 -3.38
CA SER A 328 17.92 14.60 -4.73
C SER A 328 16.93 15.16 -5.74
N LEU A 329 15.66 14.71 -5.74
CA LEU A 329 14.66 15.28 -6.65
C LEU A 329 14.38 16.77 -6.43
N PRO A 330 14.40 17.33 -5.21
CA PRO A 330 14.33 18.78 -5.02
C PRO A 330 15.38 19.57 -5.78
N ASN A 331 16.59 19.03 -6.01
CA ASN A 331 17.60 19.68 -6.85
C ASN A 331 17.17 19.85 -8.32
N ALA A 332 16.40 18.89 -8.85
CA ALA A 332 15.80 19.05 -10.16
C ALA A 332 14.82 20.24 -10.17
N PHE A 333 13.95 20.33 -9.18
CA PHE A 333 12.99 21.45 -9.07
C PHE A 333 13.70 22.80 -8.87
N VAL A 334 14.72 22.88 -8.03
CA VAL A 334 15.54 24.09 -7.90
C VAL A 334 16.10 24.52 -9.25
N SER A 335 16.56 23.57 -10.07
CA SER A 335 17.14 23.83 -11.39
C SER A 335 16.12 24.33 -12.44
N MET A 336 14.83 24.13 -12.21
CA MET A 336 13.75 24.67 -13.04
C MET A 336 13.42 26.14 -12.73
N GLY A 337 14.08 26.76 -11.75
CA GLY A 337 13.82 28.15 -11.33
C GLY A 337 12.40 28.34 -10.79
N SER A 338 11.69 29.37 -11.26
CA SER A 338 10.32 29.68 -10.81
C SER A 338 9.33 28.56 -11.13
N ALA A 339 9.46 27.86 -12.25
CA ALA A 339 8.64 26.72 -12.61
C ALA A 339 8.84 25.56 -11.62
N GLY A 340 10.02 25.42 -11.05
CA GLY A 340 10.32 24.38 -10.07
C GLY A 340 9.53 24.49 -8.77
N LYS A 341 9.14 25.70 -8.37
CA LYS A 341 8.22 25.88 -7.23
C LYS A 341 6.87 25.23 -7.51
N PHE A 342 6.34 25.42 -8.71
CA PHE A 342 5.07 24.82 -9.13
C PHE A 342 5.19 23.31 -9.28
N PHE A 343 6.17 22.81 -10.02
CA PHE A 343 6.32 21.36 -10.25
C PHE A 343 6.72 20.59 -8.98
N GLY A 344 7.55 21.18 -8.11
CA GLY A 344 7.85 20.61 -6.81
C GLY A 344 6.62 20.53 -5.91
N ALA A 345 5.82 21.60 -5.84
CA ALA A 345 4.57 21.61 -5.09
C ALA A 345 3.59 20.57 -5.63
N LEU A 346 3.46 20.48 -6.96
CA LEU A 346 2.59 19.50 -7.62
C LEU A 346 3.02 18.06 -7.33
N TRP A 347 4.32 17.77 -7.41
CA TRP A 347 4.89 16.46 -7.11
C TRP A 347 4.60 16.03 -5.67
N PHE A 348 4.92 16.87 -4.70
CA PHE A 348 4.72 16.52 -3.30
C PHE A 348 3.25 16.51 -2.89
N LEU A 349 2.39 17.31 -3.53
CA LEU A 349 0.94 17.26 -3.32
C LEU A 349 0.34 15.98 -3.93
N LEU A 350 0.85 15.53 -5.08
CA LEU A 350 0.51 14.23 -5.66
C LEU A 350 0.88 13.09 -4.70
N LEU A 351 2.08 13.10 -4.12
CA LEU A 351 2.51 12.13 -3.12
C LEU A 351 1.62 12.17 -1.87
N TRP A 352 1.26 13.38 -1.41
CA TRP A 352 0.35 13.53 -0.28
C TRP A 352 -1.03 12.94 -0.58
N PHE A 353 -1.62 13.19 -1.76
CA PHE A 353 -2.89 12.59 -2.18
C PHE A 353 -2.81 11.07 -2.24
N ALA A 354 -1.78 10.53 -2.86
CA ALA A 354 -1.57 9.10 -2.97
C ALA A 354 -1.47 8.43 -1.59
N GLY A 355 -0.63 8.97 -0.71
CA GLY A 355 -0.50 8.44 0.64
C GLY A 355 -1.77 8.59 1.48
N PHE A 356 -2.44 9.74 1.39
CA PHE A 356 -3.64 10.04 2.16
C PHE A 356 -4.80 9.08 1.82
N THR A 357 -5.04 8.80 0.54
CA THR A 357 -6.11 7.89 0.10
C THR A 357 -5.86 6.45 0.57
N SER A 358 -4.62 5.98 0.58
CA SER A 358 -4.26 4.68 1.16
C SER A 358 -4.41 4.68 2.69
N ALA A 359 -4.01 5.76 3.37
CA ALA A 359 -4.13 5.88 4.82
C ALA A 359 -5.59 5.92 5.29
N ILE A 360 -6.53 6.49 4.50
CA ILE A 360 -7.97 6.43 4.78
C ILE A 360 -8.43 4.98 4.97
N ALA A 361 -8.01 4.06 4.11
CA ALA A 361 -8.42 2.66 4.17
C ALA A 361 -7.94 1.97 5.45
N MET A 362 -6.68 2.17 5.82
CA MET A 362 -6.12 1.67 7.07
C MET A 362 -6.79 2.29 8.31
N TYR A 363 -7.07 3.58 8.26
CA TYR A 363 -7.78 4.27 9.33
C TYR A 363 -9.21 3.74 9.49
N ASN A 364 -9.91 3.50 8.36
CA ASN A 364 -11.25 2.95 8.37
C ASN A 364 -11.30 1.53 8.91
N TYR A 365 -10.30 0.69 8.64
CA TYR A 365 -10.22 -0.67 9.19
C TYR A 365 -10.29 -0.67 10.72
N LEU A 366 -9.47 0.15 11.39
CA LEU A 366 -9.49 0.26 12.84
C LEU A 366 -10.78 0.91 13.37
N THR A 367 -11.33 1.88 12.64
CA THR A 367 -12.61 2.51 13.02
C THR A 367 -13.75 1.49 12.92
N ALA A 368 -13.80 0.69 11.86
CA ALA A 368 -14.78 -0.39 11.68
C ALA A 368 -14.64 -1.46 12.75
N LEU A 369 -13.41 -1.81 13.15
CA LEU A 369 -13.17 -2.74 14.25
C LEU A 369 -13.77 -2.23 15.57
N LEU A 370 -13.53 -0.96 15.93
CA LEU A 370 -14.12 -0.37 17.13
C LEU A 370 -15.65 -0.30 17.07
N GLU A 371 -16.20 -0.01 15.89
CA GLU A 371 -17.65 0.09 15.66
C GLU A 371 -18.34 -1.27 15.67
N GLU A 372 -17.89 -2.21 14.85
CA GLU A 372 -18.59 -3.48 14.60
C GLU A 372 -18.27 -4.55 15.63
N ASP A 373 -17.07 -4.59 16.16
CA ASP A 373 -16.62 -5.63 17.09
C ASP A 373 -16.80 -5.21 18.55
N LEU A 374 -16.50 -3.97 18.89
CA LEU A 374 -16.60 -3.46 20.24
C LEU A 374 -17.90 -2.67 20.51
N GLY A 375 -18.62 -2.25 19.47
CA GLY A 375 -19.88 -1.51 19.59
C GLY A 375 -19.67 -0.01 19.94
N ILE A 376 -18.49 0.54 19.65
CA ILE A 376 -18.16 1.93 19.89
C ILE A 376 -18.72 2.77 18.73
N ASN A 377 -19.46 3.84 19.05
CA ASN A 377 -19.96 4.75 18.03
C ASN A 377 -18.84 5.24 17.10
N ARG A 378 -19.07 5.25 15.79
CA ARG A 378 -18.08 5.59 14.76
C ARG A 378 -17.35 6.91 15.02
N LYS A 379 -18.09 7.96 15.42
CA LYS A 379 -17.46 9.27 15.71
C LYS A 379 -16.48 9.18 16.87
N VAL A 380 -16.85 8.47 17.94
CA VAL A 380 -15.95 8.24 19.09
C VAL A 380 -14.78 7.35 18.66
N GLY A 381 -15.08 6.24 17.99
CA GLY A 381 -14.07 5.31 17.47
C GLY A 381 -13.01 5.99 16.62
N THR A 382 -13.42 6.90 15.74
CA THR A 382 -12.50 7.67 14.90
C THR A 382 -11.50 8.50 15.73
N TRP A 383 -11.93 9.14 16.81
CA TRP A 383 -11.02 9.89 17.69
C TRP A 383 -10.15 8.98 18.57
N VAL A 384 -10.64 7.79 18.91
CA VAL A 384 -9.80 6.76 19.57
C VAL A 384 -8.69 6.31 18.61
N VAL A 385 -9.00 6.04 17.35
CA VAL A 385 -7.99 5.70 16.31
C VAL A 385 -7.00 6.84 16.11
N PHE A 386 -7.47 8.10 16.14
CA PHE A 386 -6.60 9.28 16.12
C PHE A 386 -5.54 9.22 17.23
N LEU A 387 -5.96 8.95 18.47
CA LEU A 387 -5.05 8.83 19.60
C LEU A 387 -4.09 7.63 19.44
N ILE A 388 -4.58 6.49 18.94
CA ILE A 388 -3.74 5.31 18.68
C ILE A 388 -2.61 5.69 17.72
N TYR A 389 -2.92 6.35 16.60
CA TYR A 389 -1.90 6.74 15.62
C TYR A 389 -0.96 7.84 16.12
N LEU A 390 -1.46 8.78 16.93
CA LEU A 390 -0.57 9.76 17.57
C LEU A 390 0.44 9.05 18.48
N LEU A 391 -0.01 8.12 19.33
CA LEU A 391 0.88 7.42 20.25
C LEU A 391 1.82 6.46 19.52
N ALA A 392 1.31 5.69 18.56
CA ALA A 392 2.10 4.75 17.79
C ALA A 392 3.12 5.43 16.85
N GLY A 393 2.86 6.66 16.42
CA GLY A 393 3.75 7.43 15.55
C GLY A 393 4.88 8.18 16.29
N LEU A 394 4.75 8.47 17.60
CA LEU A 394 5.79 9.19 18.34
C LEU A 394 7.18 8.54 18.26
N PRO A 395 7.34 7.20 18.35
CA PRO A 395 8.66 6.57 18.22
C PRO A 395 9.38 6.87 16.91
N VAL A 396 8.64 7.11 15.81
CA VAL A 396 9.21 7.45 14.50
C VAL A 396 9.97 8.77 14.55
N ILE A 397 9.52 9.73 15.37
CA ILE A 397 10.15 11.05 15.52
C ILE A 397 11.38 10.99 16.42
N TYR A 398 11.29 10.23 17.52
CA TYR A 398 12.26 10.31 18.61
C TYR A 398 13.28 9.17 18.63
N ILE A 399 13.07 8.09 17.88
CA ILE A 399 13.91 6.90 17.89
C ILE A 399 14.48 6.65 16.50
N SER A 400 15.79 6.90 16.35
CA SER A 400 16.48 6.69 15.09
C SER A 400 16.39 5.22 14.63
N GLY A 401 16.10 5.00 13.34
CA GLY A 401 15.96 3.67 12.74
C GLY A 401 14.71 2.91 13.14
N TYR A 402 13.80 3.48 13.95
CA TYR A 402 12.55 2.82 14.32
C TYR A 402 11.67 2.50 13.11
N LEU A 403 11.56 3.44 12.16
CA LEU A 403 10.80 3.27 10.92
C LEU A 403 11.28 2.01 10.17
N ASP A 404 12.56 1.91 9.88
CA ASP A 404 13.13 0.81 9.08
C ASP A 404 12.94 -0.55 9.77
N GLN A 405 13.05 -0.57 11.11
CA GLN A 405 12.85 -1.79 11.90
C GLN A 405 11.39 -2.27 11.85
N VAL A 406 10.43 -1.35 11.98
CA VAL A 406 9.00 -1.67 11.91
C VAL A 406 8.59 -2.00 10.48
N ASP A 407 9.11 -1.29 9.48
CA ASP A 407 8.85 -1.59 8.06
C ASP A 407 9.33 -2.99 7.66
N SER A 408 10.48 -3.41 8.17
CA SER A 408 10.99 -4.78 7.95
C SER A 408 10.04 -5.85 8.49
N TRP A 409 9.47 -5.66 9.69
CA TRP A 409 8.45 -6.55 10.24
C TRP A 409 7.14 -6.51 9.44
N VAL A 410 6.65 -5.31 9.13
CA VAL A 410 5.41 -5.10 8.36
C VAL A 410 5.52 -5.75 6.98
N SER A 411 6.63 -5.62 6.30
CA SER A 411 6.89 -6.25 5.00
C SER A 411 6.83 -7.78 5.06
N PHE A 412 7.33 -8.41 6.12
CA PHE A 412 7.16 -9.84 6.35
C PHE A 412 5.70 -10.18 6.70
N GLN A 413 5.09 -9.42 7.60
CA GLN A 413 3.75 -9.68 8.13
C GLN A 413 2.68 -9.64 7.04
N LEU A 414 2.77 -8.71 6.06
CA LEU A 414 1.79 -8.65 4.97
C LEU A 414 1.84 -9.89 4.06
N THR A 415 3.02 -10.44 3.78
CA THR A 415 3.13 -11.68 3.01
C THR A 415 2.62 -12.89 3.80
N LEU A 416 2.80 -12.88 5.12
CA LEU A 416 2.26 -13.90 6.01
C LEU A 416 0.73 -13.84 6.07
N LEU A 417 0.14 -12.64 6.17
CA LEU A 417 -1.32 -12.50 6.17
C LEU A 417 -1.92 -12.93 4.84
N ALA A 418 -1.31 -12.58 3.70
CA ALA A 418 -1.76 -13.06 2.40
C ALA A 418 -1.73 -14.59 2.25
N LEU A 419 -0.79 -15.26 2.92
CA LEU A 419 -0.81 -16.73 3.00
C LEU A 419 -2.06 -17.22 3.76
N PHE A 420 -2.41 -16.56 4.87
CA PHE A 420 -3.65 -16.86 5.60
C PHE A 420 -4.90 -16.57 4.75
N ASP A 421 -4.89 -15.48 3.94
CA ASP A 421 -5.97 -15.15 3.00
C ASP A 421 -6.22 -16.32 2.03
N ILE A 422 -5.16 -16.87 1.43
CA ILE A 422 -5.28 -18.03 0.54
C ILE A 422 -5.75 -19.29 1.31
N ILE A 423 -5.14 -19.59 2.46
CA ILE A 423 -5.48 -20.77 3.25
C ILE A 423 -6.96 -20.73 3.67
N VAL A 424 -7.42 -19.60 4.18
CA VAL A 424 -8.78 -19.50 4.73
C VAL A 424 -9.81 -19.30 3.63
N ALA A 425 -9.63 -18.30 2.76
CA ALA A 425 -10.66 -17.92 1.80
C ALA A 425 -10.72 -18.83 0.57
N VAL A 426 -9.68 -19.62 0.29
CA VAL A 426 -9.69 -20.59 -0.82
C VAL A 426 -9.84 -22.00 -0.30
N TYR A 427 -8.93 -22.46 0.58
CA TYR A 427 -8.89 -23.89 0.93
C TYR A 427 -9.87 -24.26 2.05
N LEU A 428 -9.97 -23.47 3.14
CA LEU A 428 -10.88 -23.76 4.24
C LEU A 428 -12.32 -23.39 3.90
N PHE A 429 -12.55 -22.33 3.15
CA PHE A 429 -13.86 -21.95 2.62
C PHE A 429 -14.32 -22.90 1.50
N LYS A 430 -13.44 -23.72 0.98
CA LYS A 430 -13.50 -24.63 -0.17
C LYS A 430 -13.40 -23.91 -1.53
N PRO A 431 -12.58 -24.47 -2.44
CA PRO A 431 -12.30 -23.87 -3.75
C PRO A 431 -13.52 -23.56 -4.62
N ASP A 432 -14.55 -24.41 -4.54
CA ASP A 432 -15.76 -24.20 -5.32
C ASP A 432 -16.61 -23.06 -4.75
N ASN A 433 -16.77 -22.99 -3.42
CA ASN A 433 -17.47 -21.87 -2.77
C ASN A 433 -16.79 -20.51 -3.09
N PHE A 434 -15.45 -20.48 -3.08
CA PHE A 434 -14.70 -19.30 -3.48
C PHE A 434 -14.99 -18.91 -4.93
N TRP A 435 -14.94 -19.89 -5.85
CA TRP A 435 -15.15 -19.66 -7.27
C TRP A 435 -16.57 -19.21 -7.59
N ASP A 436 -17.55 -19.81 -6.95
CA ASP A 436 -18.96 -19.43 -7.09
C ASP A 436 -19.22 -18.03 -6.51
N GLU A 437 -18.63 -17.75 -5.34
CA GLU A 437 -18.73 -16.42 -4.74
C GLU A 437 -18.07 -15.35 -5.61
N LEU A 438 -16.92 -15.61 -6.26
CA LEU A 438 -16.26 -14.70 -7.19
C LEU A 438 -17.18 -14.32 -8.36
N HIS A 439 -17.95 -15.26 -8.88
CA HIS A 439 -18.83 -15.06 -10.05
C HIS A 439 -20.23 -14.56 -9.68
N LYS A 440 -20.56 -14.51 -8.39
CA LYS A 440 -21.88 -14.05 -7.96
C LYS A 440 -22.07 -12.57 -8.31
N GLY A 441 -23.10 -12.26 -9.13
CA GLY A 441 -23.38 -10.92 -9.62
C GLY A 441 -22.36 -10.37 -10.65
N ALA A 442 -21.44 -11.20 -11.12
CA ALA A 442 -20.38 -10.78 -12.03
C ALA A 442 -20.91 -10.53 -13.46
N TYR A 443 -20.57 -9.35 -14.01
CA TYR A 443 -20.77 -9.04 -15.43
C TYR A 443 -19.70 -9.69 -16.32
N MET A 444 -18.52 -9.99 -15.72
CA MET A 444 -17.39 -10.60 -16.39
C MET A 444 -17.16 -12.01 -15.84
N THR A 445 -17.21 -13.02 -16.71
CA THR A 445 -16.83 -14.38 -16.33
C THR A 445 -15.31 -14.52 -16.34
N VAL A 446 -14.71 -14.83 -15.19
CA VAL A 446 -13.29 -15.17 -15.12
C VAL A 446 -13.07 -16.51 -15.81
N PRO A 447 -12.17 -16.61 -16.81
CA PRO A 447 -11.96 -17.85 -17.54
C PRO A 447 -11.57 -19.02 -16.63
N GLY A 448 -12.16 -20.20 -16.87
CA GLY A 448 -11.94 -21.39 -16.01
C GLY A 448 -10.47 -21.83 -15.90
N TRP A 449 -9.62 -21.53 -16.90
CA TRP A 449 -8.18 -21.78 -16.82
C TRP A 449 -7.47 -20.93 -15.75
N TYR A 450 -8.10 -19.87 -15.26
CA TYR A 450 -7.54 -19.04 -14.20
C TYR A 450 -7.77 -19.65 -12.79
N LYS A 451 -8.74 -20.56 -12.66
CA LYS A 451 -9.01 -21.26 -11.41
C LYS A 451 -7.77 -22.00 -10.86
N PRO A 452 -7.06 -22.86 -11.65
CA PRO A 452 -5.83 -23.49 -11.17
C PRO A 452 -4.68 -22.50 -10.92
N ILE A 453 -4.62 -21.35 -11.60
CA ILE A 453 -3.65 -20.30 -11.26
C ILE A 453 -3.89 -19.79 -9.85
N THR A 454 -5.13 -19.41 -9.53
CA THR A 454 -5.49 -18.91 -8.19
C THR A 454 -5.26 -19.97 -7.10
N MET A 455 -5.53 -21.23 -7.39
CA MET A 455 -5.45 -22.30 -6.39
C MET A 455 -4.05 -22.88 -6.18
N TYR A 456 -3.21 -22.91 -7.20
CA TYR A 456 -1.91 -23.62 -7.12
C TYR A 456 -0.72 -22.72 -7.42
N ILE A 457 -0.81 -21.87 -8.46
CA ILE A 457 0.33 -21.06 -8.89
C ILE A 457 0.53 -19.88 -7.94
N ALA A 458 -0.52 -19.16 -7.62
CA ALA A 458 -0.43 -18.00 -6.72
C ALA A 458 0.13 -18.36 -5.32
N PRO A 459 -0.32 -19.43 -4.64
CA PRO A 459 0.28 -19.85 -3.37
C PRO A 459 1.76 -20.20 -3.47
N ILE A 460 2.18 -20.86 -4.56
CA ILE A 460 3.59 -21.20 -4.78
C ILE A 460 4.42 -19.93 -5.01
N LEU A 461 3.95 -19.01 -5.85
CA LEU A 461 4.64 -17.74 -6.08
C LEU A 461 4.72 -16.87 -4.83
N LEU A 462 3.72 -16.94 -3.94
CA LEU A 462 3.72 -16.24 -2.65
C LEU A 462 4.87 -16.68 -1.74
N LEU A 463 5.36 -17.92 -1.86
CA LEU A 463 6.50 -18.38 -1.07
C LEU A 463 7.78 -17.58 -1.36
N ILE A 464 7.91 -16.99 -2.56
CA ILE A 464 9.08 -16.19 -2.94
C ILE A 464 9.19 -14.95 -2.04
N PRO A 465 8.22 -14.01 -2.02
CA PRO A 465 8.28 -12.86 -1.13
C PRO A 465 8.21 -13.26 0.35
N LEU A 466 7.46 -14.28 0.73
CA LEU A 466 7.36 -14.74 2.10
C LEU A 466 8.74 -15.15 2.66
N VAL A 467 9.46 -16.01 1.96
CA VAL A 467 10.79 -16.46 2.37
C VAL A 467 11.81 -15.32 2.30
N GLY A 468 11.74 -14.48 1.26
CA GLY A 468 12.62 -13.32 1.11
C GLY A 468 12.45 -12.31 2.24
N MET A 469 11.21 -11.94 2.56
CA MET A 469 10.89 -10.99 3.63
C MET A 469 11.20 -11.60 5.02
N ALA A 470 10.95 -12.89 5.23
CA ALA A 470 11.34 -13.58 6.45
C ALA A 470 12.86 -13.54 6.67
N LYS A 471 13.67 -13.76 5.62
CA LYS A 471 15.14 -13.64 5.69
C LYS A 471 15.58 -12.21 5.98
N ALA A 472 15.01 -11.23 5.28
CA ALA A 472 15.29 -9.82 5.50
C ALA A 472 14.98 -9.42 6.96
N PHE A 473 13.81 -9.80 7.46
CA PHE A 473 13.42 -9.56 8.84
C PHE A 473 14.36 -10.26 9.85
N ALA A 474 14.74 -11.51 9.61
CA ALA A 474 15.63 -12.26 10.50
C ALA A 474 17.03 -11.64 10.63
N THR A 475 17.48 -10.87 9.63
CA THR A 475 18.74 -10.13 9.65
C THR A 475 18.62 -8.70 10.19
N THR A 476 17.39 -8.21 10.39
CA THR A 476 17.15 -6.87 10.91
C THR A 476 17.40 -6.82 12.42
N ALA A 477 18.32 -5.96 12.85
CA ALA A 477 18.60 -5.73 14.26
C ALA A 477 17.48 -4.89 14.89
N LEU A 478 16.49 -5.54 15.51
CA LEU A 478 15.40 -4.84 16.18
C LEU A 478 15.83 -4.27 17.53
N GLY A 479 15.63 -2.99 17.74
CA GLY A 479 15.71 -2.33 19.05
C GLY A 479 14.55 -2.74 19.98
N THR A 480 14.74 -2.56 21.27
CA THR A 480 13.70 -2.86 22.28
C THR A 480 12.37 -2.17 22.01
N PRO A 481 12.30 -0.86 21.63
CA PRO A 481 11.03 -0.20 21.33
C PRO A 481 10.25 -0.84 20.18
N ALA A 482 10.92 -1.22 19.10
CA ALA A 482 10.28 -1.87 17.96
C ALA A 482 9.73 -3.26 18.34
N LYS A 483 10.52 -4.07 19.08
CA LYS A 483 10.07 -5.37 19.60
C LYS A 483 8.84 -5.23 20.49
N LEU A 484 8.85 -4.27 21.41
CA LEU A 484 7.72 -4.04 22.31
C LEU A 484 6.47 -3.61 21.54
N ALA A 485 6.59 -2.70 20.57
CA ALA A 485 5.47 -2.26 19.75
C ALA A 485 4.87 -3.43 18.95
N ILE A 486 5.69 -4.24 18.29
CA ILE A 486 5.26 -5.41 17.52
C ILE A 486 4.48 -6.37 18.43
N VAL A 487 5.09 -6.81 19.54
CA VAL A 487 4.45 -7.76 20.46
C VAL A 487 3.17 -7.19 21.06
N PHE A 488 3.18 -5.91 21.47
CA PHE A 488 2.04 -5.25 22.07
C PHE A 488 0.85 -5.22 21.10
N PHE A 489 1.02 -4.75 19.86
CA PHE A 489 -0.08 -4.67 18.91
C PHE A 489 -0.56 -6.04 18.42
N MET A 490 0.33 -7.03 18.32
CA MET A 490 -0.09 -8.40 18.08
C MET A 490 -0.97 -8.96 19.21
N LEU A 491 -0.58 -8.76 20.47
CA LEU A 491 -1.36 -9.22 21.61
C LEU A 491 -2.72 -8.51 21.70
N VAL A 492 -2.76 -7.19 21.47
CA VAL A 492 -4.02 -6.43 21.44
C VAL A 492 -4.94 -6.96 20.36
N GLY A 493 -4.43 -7.17 19.14
CA GLY A 493 -5.22 -7.72 18.03
C GLY A 493 -5.71 -9.15 18.28
N ALA A 494 -4.89 -10.00 18.94
CA ALA A 494 -5.30 -11.35 19.30
C ALA A 494 -6.43 -11.36 20.34
N VAL A 495 -6.32 -10.53 21.38
CA VAL A 495 -7.34 -10.40 22.44
C VAL A 495 -8.64 -9.85 21.85
N GLU A 496 -8.55 -8.81 21.04
CA GLU A 496 -9.69 -8.19 20.37
C GLU A 496 -10.43 -9.20 19.49
N SER A 497 -9.74 -9.87 18.57
CA SER A 497 -10.33 -10.83 17.65
C SER A 497 -10.93 -12.05 18.40
N TYR A 498 -10.27 -12.54 19.43
CA TYR A 498 -10.80 -13.59 20.29
C TYR A 498 -12.12 -13.17 20.96
N TYR A 499 -12.12 -11.97 21.55
CA TYR A 499 -13.32 -11.42 22.22
C TYR A 499 -14.47 -11.20 21.23
N SER A 500 -14.21 -10.60 20.07
CA SER A 500 -15.20 -10.34 19.03
C SER A 500 -15.84 -11.62 18.53
N ILE A 501 -15.06 -12.64 18.15
CA ILE A 501 -15.58 -13.92 17.66
C ILE A 501 -16.36 -14.64 18.76
N LYS A 502 -15.83 -14.69 19.98
CA LYS A 502 -16.50 -15.36 21.10
C LYS A 502 -17.83 -14.71 21.46
N LYS A 503 -17.92 -13.37 21.42
CA LYS A 503 -19.15 -12.62 21.68
C LYS A 503 -20.21 -12.90 20.61
N LYS A 504 -19.83 -12.92 19.33
CA LYS A 504 -20.74 -13.08 18.19
C LYS A 504 -21.20 -14.52 17.98
N TYR A 505 -20.34 -15.51 18.28
CA TYR A 505 -20.56 -16.93 17.98
C TYR A 505 -20.52 -17.83 19.22
N LYS A 506 -20.94 -17.31 20.39
CA LYS A 506 -20.88 -17.99 21.68
C LYS A 506 -21.58 -19.36 21.67
N GLU A 507 -22.83 -19.41 21.22
CA GLU A 507 -23.63 -20.66 21.20
C GLU A 507 -23.00 -21.74 20.32
N GLU A 508 -22.46 -21.37 19.18
CA GLU A 508 -21.80 -22.28 18.25
C GLU A 508 -20.49 -22.83 18.82
N LEU A 509 -19.70 -21.98 19.47
CA LEU A 509 -18.47 -22.38 20.14
C LEU A 509 -18.71 -23.32 21.33
N GLU A 510 -19.82 -23.12 22.05
CA GLU A 510 -20.22 -23.98 23.17
C GLU A 510 -20.69 -25.35 22.70
N LYS A 511 -21.44 -25.42 21.60
CA LYS A 511 -21.93 -26.70 21.03
C LYS A 511 -20.83 -27.52 20.35
N ASN A 512 -19.73 -26.87 19.93
CA ASN A 512 -18.60 -27.51 19.24
C ASN A 512 -19.00 -28.33 17.98
N GLU A 513 -20.08 -27.92 17.30
CA GLU A 513 -20.62 -28.59 16.12
C GLU A 513 -20.12 -27.94 14.80
N ILE A 514 -20.05 -28.76 13.73
CA ILE A 514 -19.84 -28.26 12.38
C ILE A 514 -21.19 -27.82 11.85
N ILE A 515 -21.33 -26.53 11.47
CA ILE A 515 -22.54 -26.09 10.77
C ILE A 515 -22.38 -26.52 9.31
N ILE A 516 -23.16 -27.53 8.92
CA ILE A 516 -23.40 -27.86 7.52
C ILE A 516 -24.41 -26.82 7.03
N ARG A 517 -23.99 -25.80 6.34
CA ARG A 517 -24.89 -24.84 5.71
C ARG A 517 -25.44 -25.48 4.44
N ALA A 518 -26.74 -25.76 4.46
CA ALA A 518 -27.49 -26.28 3.32
C ALA A 518 -27.64 -25.23 2.22
#